data_c29509f39c93f90b1bfd9cff7c24e384
#
_entry.id   c29509f39c93f90b1bfd9cff7c24e384
#
_cell.length_a   1.000
_cell.length_b   1.000
_cell.length_c   1.000
_cell.angle_alpha   90.00
_cell.angle_beta   90.00
_cell.angle_gamma   90.00
#
_symmetry.space_group_name_H-M   'P 1'
#
loop_
_entity.id
_entity.type
_entity.pdbx_description
1 polymer ?
#
loop_
_entity_poly.entity_id
_entity_poly.type
_entity_poly.pdbx_seq_one_letter_code
_entity_poly.pdbx_strand_id
1 'polypeptide(L)'
;LDIPLYRFLGGISGNRLPVPMMNIVNGGCHALSSGLDVQEFMIMPVGAPSFKEALRWCAEVFHALAAILKSRGLATSVGDEGGFAPALKSDEEAIETILEAVKKAGYEPGRDFRIAMDAASSEWKSEKGKGYYKLPKAGTEYTSEELIEHWAKLCGKYPIISIEDGMDEEDWEGWQKLTKRLGDKVQLVGDDLFVTNTERLSKGIELGAGNAILIKLNQIGSVSETLEAIKMAHKAGYTAISSHRSGETADTTIADLAVALNTCQIKTGAPSRSERVAKYNQLPRIEEQLGDSAVYPGIKAFNVK
;
A
#
# COMPACT_ATOMS: atom_id res chain seq x y z
N LEU A 1 -7.01 31.50 -7.91
CA LEU A 1 -7.84 31.59 -6.70
C LEU A 1 -7.01 31.87 -5.45
N ASP A 2 -5.69 31.67 -5.53
CA ASP A 2 -4.74 31.88 -4.43
C ASP A 2 -5.09 31.09 -3.14
N ILE A 3 -5.50 29.82 -3.35
CA ILE A 3 -5.76 28.87 -2.28
C ILE A 3 -4.98 27.56 -2.53
N PRO A 4 -4.53 26.86 -1.46
CA PRO A 4 -3.83 25.59 -1.60
C PRO A 4 -4.67 24.56 -2.36
N LEU A 5 -4.01 23.67 -3.13
CA LEU A 5 -4.69 22.67 -3.96
C LEU A 5 -5.60 21.75 -3.14
N TYR A 6 -5.14 21.29 -1.98
CA TYR A 6 -5.98 20.44 -1.11
C TYR A 6 -7.26 21.15 -0.64
N ARG A 7 -7.22 22.50 -0.44
CA ARG A 7 -8.39 23.30 -0.09
C ARG A 7 -9.32 23.51 -1.29
N PHE A 8 -8.74 23.70 -2.46
CA PHE A 8 -9.54 23.83 -3.70
C PHE A 8 -10.34 22.56 -4.00
N LEU A 9 -9.71 21.38 -3.85
CA LEU A 9 -10.34 20.10 -4.15
C LEU A 9 -11.27 19.60 -3.02
N GLY A 10 -10.89 19.80 -1.76
CA GLY A 10 -11.56 19.22 -0.59
C GLY A 10 -12.39 20.17 0.25
N GLY A 11 -12.30 21.47 -0.02
CA GLY A 11 -12.95 22.49 0.80
C GLY A 11 -12.44 22.50 2.24
N ILE A 12 -13.32 22.86 3.18
CA ILE A 12 -12.96 22.94 4.61
C ILE A 12 -12.87 21.58 5.30
N SER A 13 -13.43 20.53 4.71
CA SER A 13 -13.47 19.20 5.31
C SER A 13 -12.20 18.38 5.07
N GLY A 14 -11.33 18.77 4.13
CA GLY A 14 -10.06 18.12 3.85
C GLY A 14 -9.01 18.46 4.90
N ASN A 15 -8.86 17.61 5.93
CA ASN A 15 -7.94 17.86 7.04
C ASN A 15 -7.28 16.59 7.60
N ARG A 16 -7.47 15.42 6.97
CA ARG A 16 -6.85 14.18 7.44
C ARG A 16 -5.58 13.90 6.66
N LEU A 17 -4.46 13.86 7.40
CA LEU A 17 -3.18 13.46 6.85
C LEU A 17 -3.20 11.95 6.60
N PRO A 18 -2.71 11.48 5.43
CA PRO A 18 -2.75 10.06 5.12
C PRO A 18 -1.69 9.28 5.90
N VAL A 19 -2.01 8.05 6.31
CA VAL A 19 -1.00 7.08 6.78
C VAL A 19 -0.17 6.65 5.56
N PRO A 20 1.17 6.80 5.60
CA PRO A 20 2.00 6.38 4.48
C PRO A 20 2.14 4.86 4.43
N MET A 21 2.02 4.30 3.23
CA MET A 21 2.37 2.93 2.86
C MET A 21 3.72 2.99 2.18
N MET A 22 4.82 2.88 2.94
CA MET A 22 6.18 3.04 2.41
C MET A 22 6.75 1.71 1.95
N ASN A 23 6.91 1.54 0.64
CA ASN A 23 7.56 0.38 0.05
C ASN A 23 9.07 0.40 0.36
N ILE A 24 9.53 -0.43 1.30
CA ILE A 24 10.93 -0.46 1.74
C ILE A 24 11.70 -1.69 1.27
N VAL A 25 11.01 -2.74 0.80
CA VAL A 25 11.61 -3.93 0.17
C VAL A 25 10.82 -4.28 -1.09
N ASN A 26 11.52 -4.40 -2.20
CA ASN A 26 10.99 -4.80 -3.51
C ASN A 26 11.23 -6.28 -3.79
N GLY A 27 10.25 -6.91 -4.41
CA GLY A 27 10.32 -8.27 -4.95
C GLY A 27 9.68 -8.34 -6.33
N GLY A 28 9.19 -9.52 -6.71
CA GLY A 28 8.49 -9.74 -7.96
C GLY A 28 9.26 -9.23 -9.19
N CYS A 29 8.57 -8.53 -10.08
CA CYS A 29 9.18 -7.91 -11.26
C CYS A 29 10.03 -6.68 -10.94
N HIS A 30 9.85 -6.05 -9.76
CA HIS A 30 10.64 -4.90 -9.31
C HIS A 30 12.04 -5.29 -8.78
N ALA A 31 12.32 -6.60 -8.56
CA ALA A 31 13.61 -7.11 -8.09
C ALA A 31 13.89 -8.49 -8.68
N LEU A 32 14.30 -8.54 -9.94
CA LEU A 32 14.50 -9.78 -10.69
C LEU A 32 15.49 -10.77 -10.06
N SER A 33 16.48 -10.28 -9.31
CA SER A 33 17.49 -11.10 -8.62
C SER A 33 17.06 -11.59 -7.23
N SER A 34 15.91 -11.15 -6.72
CA SER A 34 15.38 -11.60 -5.43
C SER A 34 14.63 -12.92 -5.56
N GLY A 35 14.51 -13.67 -4.45
CA GLY A 35 13.66 -14.85 -4.34
C GLY A 35 12.23 -14.53 -3.88
N LEU A 36 11.82 -13.26 -3.94
CA LEU A 36 10.52 -12.77 -3.47
C LEU A 36 9.49 -12.82 -4.59
N ASP A 37 8.34 -13.44 -4.35
CA ASP A 37 7.22 -13.47 -5.29
C ASP A 37 6.33 -12.24 -5.14
N VAL A 38 6.07 -11.78 -3.92
CA VAL A 38 5.37 -10.53 -3.61
C VAL A 38 6.18 -9.34 -4.12
N GLN A 39 5.50 -8.41 -4.79
CA GLN A 39 6.15 -7.29 -5.50
C GLN A 39 6.63 -6.20 -4.57
N GLU A 40 5.85 -5.86 -3.53
CA GLU A 40 6.18 -4.78 -2.60
C GLU A 40 5.87 -5.17 -1.16
N PHE A 41 6.81 -4.81 -0.27
CA PHE A 41 6.64 -4.93 1.18
C PHE A 41 6.71 -3.53 1.79
N MET A 42 5.61 -3.12 2.39
CA MET A 42 5.41 -1.76 2.89
C MET A 42 5.27 -1.73 4.40
N ILE A 43 5.78 -0.67 5.01
CA ILE A 43 5.54 -0.34 6.42
C ILE A 43 4.50 0.78 6.54
N MET A 44 3.66 0.68 7.58
CA MET A 44 2.62 1.65 7.89
C MET A 44 2.72 2.06 9.37
N PRO A 45 3.09 3.32 9.66
CA PRO A 45 3.29 3.83 11.03
C PRO A 45 1.96 4.21 11.71
N VAL A 46 1.12 3.21 11.96
CA VAL A 46 -0.26 3.40 12.47
C VAL A 46 -0.32 3.92 13.91
N GLY A 47 0.77 3.79 14.68
CA GLY A 47 0.87 4.26 16.06
C GLY A 47 1.41 5.68 16.21
N ALA A 48 1.84 6.33 15.12
CA ALA A 48 2.41 7.67 15.18
C ALA A 48 1.36 8.73 15.57
N PRO A 49 1.75 9.78 16.32
CA PRO A 49 0.81 10.80 16.76
C PRO A 49 0.51 11.88 15.72
N SER A 50 1.34 12.03 14.68
CA SER A 50 1.22 13.02 13.61
C SER A 50 1.86 12.50 12.33
N PHE A 51 1.60 13.16 11.20
CA PHE A 51 2.24 12.78 9.94
C PHE A 51 3.76 13.04 9.99
N LYS A 52 4.18 14.15 10.56
CA LYS A 52 5.61 14.48 10.74
C LYS A 52 6.36 13.38 11.52
N GLU A 53 5.78 12.92 12.60
CA GLU A 53 6.34 11.81 13.38
C GLU A 53 6.30 10.48 12.60
N ALA A 54 5.21 10.21 11.90
CA ALA A 54 5.09 9.04 11.02
C ALA A 54 6.21 8.98 9.98
N LEU A 55 6.52 10.11 9.35
CA LEU A 55 7.61 10.23 8.37
C LEU A 55 8.97 9.98 9.02
N ARG A 56 9.22 10.56 10.20
CA ARG A 56 10.46 10.33 10.98
C ARG A 56 10.62 8.86 11.33
N TRP A 57 9.59 8.24 11.88
CA TRP A 57 9.59 6.82 12.24
C TRP A 57 9.91 5.91 11.06
N CYS A 58 9.29 6.17 9.90
CA CYS A 58 9.57 5.41 8.68
C CYS A 58 11.03 5.57 8.21
N ALA A 59 11.59 6.79 8.28
CA ALA A 59 12.98 7.02 7.92
C ALA A 59 13.94 6.25 8.85
N GLU A 60 13.68 6.23 10.15
CA GLU A 60 14.47 5.49 11.14
C GLU A 60 14.42 3.97 10.88
N VAL A 61 13.24 3.42 10.59
CA VAL A 61 13.10 2.00 10.20
C VAL A 61 13.82 1.70 8.89
N PHE A 62 13.73 2.58 7.89
CA PHE A 62 14.43 2.41 6.61
C PHE A 62 15.95 2.39 6.78
N HIS A 63 16.51 3.26 7.63
CA HIS A 63 17.94 3.25 7.95
C HIS A 63 18.35 2.02 8.79
N ALA A 64 17.51 1.58 9.71
CA ALA A 64 17.73 0.34 10.45
C ALA A 64 17.76 -0.88 9.53
N LEU A 65 16.84 -0.93 8.54
CA LEU A 65 16.80 -1.98 7.52
C LEU A 65 18.09 -1.98 6.68
N ALA A 66 18.57 -0.81 6.23
CA ALA A 66 19.82 -0.69 5.50
C ALA A 66 21.00 -1.26 6.31
N ALA A 67 21.06 -0.98 7.61
CA ALA A 67 22.11 -1.47 8.48
C ALA A 67 22.03 -3.01 8.66
N ILE A 68 20.83 -3.59 8.77
CA ILE A 68 20.63 -5.05 8.83
C ILE A 68 21.08 -5.71 7.53
N LEU A 69 20.64 -5.21 6.38
CA LEU A 69 21.02 -5.77 5.07
C LEU A 69 22.55 -5.73 4.89
N LYS A 70 23.19 -4.62 5.19
CA LYS A 70 24.66 -4.49 5.14
C LYS A 70 25.38 -5.49 6.06
N SER A 71 24.87 -5.70 7.29
CA SER A 71 25.46 -6.65 8.24
C SER A 71 25.38 -8.09 7.78
N ARG A 72 24.40 -8.40 6.91
CA ARG A 72 24.20 -9.72 6.28
C ARG A 72 24.93 -9.84 4.93
N GLY A 73 25.66 -8.82 4.49
CA GLY A 73 26.34 -8.79 3.18
C GLY A 73 25.37 -8.64 1.99
N LEU A 74 24.14 -8.19 2.24
CA LEU A 74 23.12 -7.98 1.22
C LEU A 74 23.19 -6.59 0.62
N ALA A 75 22.77 -6.45 -0.65
CA ALA A 75 22.74 -5.18 -1.35
C ALA A 75 21.73 -4.21 -0.72
N THR A 76 22.08 -2.92 -0.72
CA THR A 76 21.21 -1.80 -0.35
C THR A 76 20.96 -0.86 -1.54
N SER A 77 21.13 -1.36 -2.76
CA SER A 77 20.65 -0.68 -3.97
C SER A 77 19.12 -0.61 -3.93
N VAL A 78 18.58 0.47 -4.48
CA VAL A 78 17.15 0.73 -4.46
C VAL A 78 16.54 0.51 -5.85
N GLY A 79 15.30 0.04 -5.88
CA GLY A 79 14.49 -0.06 -7.08
C GLY A 79 13.87 1.28 -7.47
N ASP A 80 12.97 1.23 -8.46
CA ASP A 80 12.34 2.44 -9.03
C ASP A 80 11.50 3.21 -8.02
N GLU A 81 10.94 2.55 -7.03
CA GLU A 81 10.15 3.17 -5.96
C GLU A 81 10.97 3.53 -4.71
N GLY A 82 12.29 3.38 -4.76
CA GLY A 82 13.20 3.76 -3.69
C GLY A 82 13.39 2.72 -2.58
N GLY A 83 12.63 1.63 -2.56
CA GLY A 83 12.80 0.50 -1.65
C GLY A 83 14.03 -0.34 -2.01
N PHE A 84 14.63 -1.03 -1.03
CA PHE A 84 15.76 -1.93 -1.26
C PHE A 84 15.35 -3.16 -2.08
N ALA A 85 16.27 -3.69 -2.88
CA ALA A 85 16.09 -4.90 -3.68
C ALA A 85 17.12 -5.98 -3.28
N PRO A 86 17.10 -6.47 -2.03
CA PRO A 86 18.06 -7.47 -1.55
C PRO A 86 17.73 -8.87 -2.10
N ALA A 87 18.76 -9.71 -2.24
CA ALA A 87 18.61 -11.12 -2.60
C ALA A 87 18.13 -11.94 -1.39
N LEU A 88 16.90 -11.72 -0.92
CA LEU A 88 16.24 -12.52 0.10
C LEU A 88 15.64 -13.79 -0.54
N LYS A 89 15.43 -14.82 0.27
CA LYS A 89 15.09 -16.18 -0.20
C LYS A 89 13.59 -16.44 -0.28
N SER A 90 12.79 -15.70 0.49
CA SER A 90 11.34 -15.89 0.58
C SER A 90 10.63 -14.64 1.08
N ASP A 91 9.34 -14.55 0.79
CA ASP A 91 8.47 -13.46 1.26
C ASP A 91 8.43 -13.39 2.81
N GLU A 92 8.42 -14.54 3.48
CA GLU A 92 8.50 -14.56 4.95
C GLU A 92 9.81 -13.97 5.48
N GLU A 93 10.96 -14.26 4.83
CA GLU A 93 12.26 -13.67 5.22
C GLU A 93 12.24 -12.14 5.05
N ALA A 94 11.57 -11.63 4.02
CA ALA A 94 11.40 -10.18 3.83
C ALA A 94 10.59 -9.56 4.98
N ILE A 95 9.43 -10.15 5.32
CA ILE A 95 8.60 -9.70 6.43
C ILE A 95 9.38 -9.73 7.75
N GLU A 96 10.06 -10.82 8.05
CA GLU A 96 10.84 -10.98 9.29
C GLU A 96 11.99 -9.96 9.36
N THR A 97 12.68 -9.70 8.25
CA THR A 97 13.75 -8.69 8.17
C THR A 97 13.20 -7.28 8.40
N ILE A 98 12.02 -6.96 7.88
CA ILE A 98 11.34 -5.69 8.13
C ILE A 98 10.94 -5.56 9.61
N LEU A 99 10.38 -6.61 10.21
CA LEU A 99 10.01 -6.60 11.64
C LEU A 99 11.22 -6.46 12.56
N GLU A 100 12.36 -7.06 12.17
CA GLU A 100 13.65 -6.85 12.86
C GLU A 100 14.09 -5.38 12.78
N ALA A 101 13.94 -4.75 11.61
CA ALA A 101 14.26 -3.33 11.42
C ALA A 101 13.37 -2.42 12.27
N VAL A 102 12.07 -2.70 12.35
CA VAL A 102 11.12 -1.98 13.21
C VAL A 102 11.57 -2.04 14.67
N LYS A 103 11.89 -3.24 15.16
CA LYS A 103 12.39 -3.44 16.54
C LYS A 103 13.73 -2.72 16.78
N LYS A 104 14.67 -2.83 15.82
CA LYS A 104 15.99 -2.18 15.90
C LYS A 104 15.88 -0.65 15.95
N ALA A 105 14.88 -0.08 15.27
CA ALA A 105 14.57 1.34 15.34
C ALA A 105 13.88 1.77 16.65
N GLY A 106 13.55 0.84 17.54
CA GLY A 106 12.94 1.12 18.83
C GLY A 106 11.41 1.11 18.85
N TYR A 107 10.77 0.57 17.80
CA TYR A 107 9.32 0.49 17.66
C TYR A 107 8.79 -0.93 17.86
N GLU A 108 7.50 -1.04 18.18
CA GLU A 108 6.84 -2.32 18.41
C GLU A 108 5.99 -2.74 17.21
N PRO A 109 6.34 -3.88 16.54
CA PRO A 109 5.52 -4.43 15.48
C PRO A 109 4.09 -4.76 15.97
N GLY A 110 3.10 -4.44 15.15
CA GLY A 110 1.69 -4.65 15.48
C GLY A 110 1.04 -3.50 16.25
N ARG A 111 1.76 -2.77 17.05
CA ARG A 111 1.28 -1.58 17.76
C ARG A 111 1.65 -0.29 17.00
N ASP A 112 2.94 -0.08 16.79
CA ASP A 112 3.46 1.15 16.20
C ASP A 112 3.45 1.08 14.67
N PHE A 113 3.79 -0.11 14.13
CA PHE A 113 3.83 -0.39 12.71
C PHE A 113 3.01 -1.62 12.34
N ARG A 114 2.35 -1.54 11.19
CA ARG A 114 1.74 -2.66 10.46
C ARG A 114 2.47 -2.87 9.15
N ILE A 115 2.28 -4.05 8.57
CA ILE A 115 2.82 -4.42 7.25
C ILE A 115 1.69 -4.33 6.23
N ALA A 116 1.99 -3.78 5.06
CA ALA A 116 1.18 -3.89 3.86
C ALA A 116 1.99 -4.56 2.76
N MET A 117 1.32 -5.29 1.88
CA MET A 117 1.95 -5.96 0.75
C MET A 117 1.18 -5.66 -0.54
N ASP A 118 1.91 -5.58 -1.65
CA ASP A 118 1.36 -5.66 -2.99
C ASP A 118 1.84 -6.97 -3.61
N ALA A 119 0.90 -7.88 -3.81
CA ALA A 119 1.19 -9.21 -4.35
C ALA A 119 1.33 -9.19 -5.86
N ALA A 120 0.60 -8.31 -6.55
CA ALA A 120 0.49 -8.26 -8.01
C ALA A 120 0.17 -9.65 -8.61
N SER A 121 -0.81 -10.35 -8.02
CA SER A 121 -1.07 -11.78 -8.33
C SER A 121 -1.51 -12.03 -9.77
N SER A 122 -1.87 -11.01 -10.53
CA SER A 122 -2.09 -11.10 -11.97
C SER A 122 -0.84 -11.54 -12.76
N GLU A 123 0.36 -11.34 -12.18
CA GLU A 123 1.64 -11.84 -12.72
C GLU A 123 1.87 -13.34 -12.46
N TRP A 124 1.10 -13.96 -11.55
CA TRP A 124 1.26 -15.36 -11.15
C TRP A 124 0.39 -16.33 -11.95
N LYS A 125 0.10 -15.99 -13.19
CA LYS A 125 -0.75 -16.83 -14.06
C LYS A 125 -0.16 -18.23 -14.28
N SER A 126 -0.98 -19.24 -14.04
CA SER A 126 -0.65 -20.63 -14.34
C SER A 126 -1.15 -21.04 -15.73
N GLU A 127 -0.43 -21.95 -16.39
CA GLU A 127 -0.89 -22.56 -17.65
C GLU A 127 -2.21 -23.34 -17.49
N LYS A 128 -2.61 -23.67 -16.26
CA LYS A 128 -3.87 -24.33 -15.93
C LYS A 128 -5.10 -23.42 -16.10
N GLY A 129 -4.88 -22.11 -16.30
CA GLY A 129 -5.93 -21.13 -16.55
C GLY A 129 -6.42 -20.41 -15.30
N LYS A 130 -7.60 -19.78 -15.40
CA LYS A 130 -8.21 -18.98 -14.35
C LYS A 130 -8.42 -19.76 -13.04
N GLY A 131 -8.11 -19.12 -11.91
CA GLY A 131 -8.22 -19.74 -10.58
C GLY A 131 -7.03 -20.63 -10.19
N TYR A 132 -5.96 -20.62 -11.02
CA TYR A 132 -4.68 -21.27 -10.71
C TYR A 132 -3.56 -20.25 -10.77
N TYR A 133 -2.67 -20.31 -9.79
CA TYR A 133 -1.56 -19.38 -9.60
C TYR A 133 -0.25 -20.14 -9.50
N LYS A 134 0.79 -19.66 -10.13
CA LYS A 134 2.14 -20.20 -10.03
C LYS A 134 3.10 -19.10 -9.62
N LEU A 135 3.64 -19.18 -8.44
CA LEU A 135 4.61 -18.23 -7.91
C LEU A 135 5.89 -18.28 -8.74
N PRO A 136 6.31 -17.18 -9.38
CA PRO A 136 7.42 -17.20 -10.34
C PRO A 136 8.77 -17.60 -9.73
N LYS A 137 9.02 -17.26 -8.46
CA LYS A 137 10.30 -17.51 -7.77
C LYS A 137 10.28 -18.80 -6.97
N ALA A 138 9.26 -19.00 -6.16
CA ALA A 138 9.11 -20.22 -5.35
C ALA A 138 8.72 -21.44 -6.20
N GLY A 139 8.12 -21.24 -7.38
CA GLY A 139 7.63 -22.31 -8.23
C GLY A 139 6.40 -23.05 -7.68
N THR A 140 5.88 -22.63 -6.53
CA THR A 140 4.71 -23.23 -5.91
C THR A 140 3.45 -22.90 -6.71
N GLU A 141 2.59 -23.89 -6.90
CA GLU A 141 1.29 -23.71 -7.54
C GLU A 141 0.18 -23.73 -6.48
N TYR A 142 -0.82 -22.88 -6.67
CA TYR A 142 -2.01 -22.78 -5.83
C TYR A 142 -3.27 -22.73 -6.69
N THR A 143 -4.36 -23.28 -6.19
CA THR A 143 -5.72 -22.90 -6.58
C THR A 143 -6.08 -21.57 -5.88
N SER A 144 -7.18 -20.93 -6.28
CA SER A 144 -7.68 -19.73 -5.59
C SER A 144 -7.88 -19.97 -4.09
N GLU A 145 -8.45 -21.13 -3.71
CA GLU A 145 -8.68 -21.49 -2.32
C GLU A 145 -7.38 -21.68 -1.53
N GLU A 146 -6.39 -22.35 -2.10
CA GLU A 146 -5.08 -22.55 -1.48
C GLU A 146 -4.32 -21.22 -1.32
N LEU A 147 -4.40 -20.32 -2.30
CA LEU A 147 -3.79 -18.99 -2.20
C LEU A 147 -4.47 -18.15 -1.10
N ILE A 148 -5.81 -18.21 -0.97
CA ILE A 148 -6.54 -17.56 0.11
C ILE A 148 -6.07 -18.06 1.49
N GLU A 149 -5.90 -19.38 1.66
CA GLU A 149 -5.41 -19.92 2.93
C GLU A 149 -3.92 -19.61 3.16
N HIS A 150 -3.11 -19.46 2.11
CA HIS A 150 -1.75 -18.93 2.22
C HIS A 150 -1.76 -17.51 2.81
N TRP A 151 -2.59 -16.60 2.27
CA TRP A 151 -2.76 -15.24 2.83
C TRP A 151 -3.28 -15.28 4.27
N ALA A 152 -4.26 -16.13 4.56
CA ALA A 152 -4.81 -16.26 5.91
C ALA A 152 -3.76 -16.72 6.92
N LYS A 153 -2.86 -17.62 6.53
CA LYS A 153 -1.75 -18.09 7.36
C LYS A 153 -0.73 -16.98 7.62
N LEU A 154 -0.34 -16.23 6.59
CA LEU A 154 0.58 -15.10 6.75
C LEU A 154 0.01 -14.00 7.64
N CYS A 155 -1.26 -13.62 7.44
CA CYS A 155 -1.94 -12.61 8.27
C CYS A 155 -2.15 -13.09 9.71
N GLY A 156 -2.26 -14.39 9.95
CA GLY A 156 -2.33 -14.97 11.28
C GLY A 156 -0.98 -14.99 12.02
N LYS A 157 0.13 -15.01 11.28
CA LYS A 157 1.50 -15.09 11.83
C LYS A 157 2.12 -13.69 12.00
N TYR A 158 1.84 -12.75 11.12
CA TYR A 158 2.48 -11.45 11.05
C TYR A 158 1.47 -10.29 11.15
N PRO A 159 1.89 -9.10 11.55
CA PRO A 159 0.99 -7.94 11.69
C PRO A 159 0.64 -7.30 10.34
N ILE A 160 0.20 -8.10 9.38
CA ILE A 160 -0.24 -7.67 8.06
C ILE A 160 -1.64 -7.07 8.18
N ILE A 161 -1.82 -5.83 7.70
CA ILE A 161 -3.10 -5.12 7.75
C ILE A 161 -3.69 -4.89 6.35
N SER A 162 -2.88 -4.98 5.29
CA SER A 162 -3.31 -4.70 3.93
C SER A 162 -2.63 -5.61 2.92
N ILE A 163 -3.40 -6.15 1.98
CA ILE A 163 -2.92 -6.91 0.81
C ILE A 163 -3.54 -6.28 -0.43
N GLU A 164 -2.70 -5.83 -1.35
CA GLU A 164 -3.06 -5.31 -2.65
C GLU A 164 -2.91 -6.43 -3.68
N ASP A 165 -3.92 -6.53 -4.56
CA ASP A 165 -4.01 -7.51 -5.65
C ASP A 165 -3.62 -8.94 -5.24
N GLY A 166 -4.20 -9.39 -4.11
CA GLY A 166 -3.98 -10.73 -3.58
C GLY A 166 -4.55 -11.86 -4.43
N MET A 167 -5.33 -11.55 -5.47
CA MET A 167 -5.89 -12.45 -6.49
C MET A 167 -5.75 -11.80 -7.87
N ASP A 168 -5.81 -12.59 -8.93
CA ASP A 168 -5.83 -12.10 -10.33
C ASP A 168 -7.02 -11.14 -10.57
N GLU A 169 -6.81 -10.12 -11.39
CA GLU A 169 -7.78 -9.05 -11.72
C GLU A 169 -9.08 -9.55 -12.35
N GLU A 170 -9.10 -10.78 -12.90
CA GLU A 170 -10.28 -11.41 -13.46
C GLU A 170 -10.82 -12.57 -12.62
N ASP A 171 -10.16 -12.94 -11.51
CA ASP A 171 -10.65 -13.97 -10.59
C ASP A 171 -11.65 -13.42 -9.57
N TRP A 172 -12.78 -12.92 -10.06
CA TRP A 172 -13.84 -12.31 -9.24
C TRP A 172 -14.38 -13.25 -8.16
N GLU A 173 -14.48 -14.56 -8.44
CA GLU A 173 -14.89 -15.56 -7.45
C GLU A 173 -13.85 -15.73 -6.34
N GLY A 174 -12.56 -15.77 -6.71
CA GLY A 174 -11.46 -15.77 -5.76
C GLY A 174 -11.48 -14.54 -4.87
N TRP A 175 -11.67 -13.36 -5.45
CA TRP A 175 -11.80 -12.10 -4.69
C TRP A 175 -12.97 -12.11 -3.70
N GLN A 176 -14.14 -12.62 -4.09
CA GLN A 176 -15.29 -12.76 -3.17
C GLN A 176 -14.96 -13.69 -2.00
N LYS A 177 -14.33 -14.85 -2.28
CA LYS A 177 -13.93 -15.81 -1.25
C LYS A 177 -12.84 -15.23 -0.33
N LEU A 178 -11.85 -14.52 -0.90
CA LEU A 178 -10.80 -13.83 -0.14
C LEU A 178 -11.42 -12.78 0.79
N THR A 179 -12.34 -11.95 0.28
CA THR A 179 -13.02 -10.91 1.06
C THR A 179 -13.83 -11.50 2.19
N LYS A 180 -14.57 -12.58 1.92
CA LYS A 180 -15.32 -13.31 2.95
C LYS A 180 -14.41 -13.90 4.02
N ARG A 181 -13.21 -14.35 3.65
CA ARG A 181 -12.26 -15.02 4.56
C ARG A 181 -11.47 -14.06 5.42
N LEU A 182 -11.05 -12.91 4.88
CA LEU A 182 -10.11 -11.99 5.52
C LEU A 182 -10.62 -10.55 5.65
N GLY A 183 -11.63 -10.14 4.93
CA GLY A 183 -12.02 -8.74 4.78
C GLY A 183 -12.43 -8.02 6.07
N ASP A 184 -12.81 -8.75 7.12
CA ASP A 184 -13.08 -8.16 8.45
C ASP A 184 -11.80 -7.73 9.20
N LYS A 185 -10.64 -8.31 8.85
CA LYS A 185 -9.37 -8.15 9.56
C LYS A 185 -8.27 -7.52 8.73
N VAL A 186 -8.38 -7.61 7.40
CA VAL A 186 -7.35 -7.19 6.45
C VAL A 186 -7.99 -6.31 5.39
N GLN A 187 -7.36 -5.18 5.11
CA GLN A 187 -7.68 -4.34 3.97
C GLN A 187 -7.27 -5.07 2.68
N LEU A 188 -8.22 -5.32 1.81
CA LEU A 188 -8.03 -6.00 0.53
C LEU A 188 -8.20 -4.99 -0.59
N VAL A 189 -7.07 -4.57 -1.15
CA VAL A 189 -6.98 -3.45 -2.09
C VAL A 189 -7.02 -3.97 -3.51
N GLY A 190 -7.90 -3.41 -4.34
CA GLY A 190 -7.87 -3.61 -5.78
C GLY A 190 -7.16 -2.44 -6.46
N ASP A 191 -5.99 -2.72 -7.07
CA ASP A 191 -5.33 -1.87 -8.05
C ASP A 191 -5.69 -2.35 -9.46
N ASP A 192 -5.12 -3.46 -9.92
CA ASP A 192 -5.44 -4.06 -11.23
C ASP A 192 -6.91 -4.49 -11.31
N LEU A 193 -7.48 -4.93 -10.19
CA LEU A 193 -8.89 -5.29 -10.12
C LEU A 193 -9.81 -4.13 -10.52
N PHE A 194 -9.54 -2.91 -10.07
CA PHE A 194 -10.43 -1.76 -10.23
C PHE A 194 -9.94 -0.70 -11.21
N VAL A 195 -8.63 -0.57 -11.44
CA VAL A 195 -7.96 0.38 -12.33
C VAL A 195 -8.49 1.82 -12.22
N THR A 196 -8.86 2.26 -11.00
CA THR A 196 -9.51 3.55 -10.70
C THR A 196 -10.81 3.76 -11.50
N ASN A 197 -11.43 2.70 -12.01
CA ASN A 197 -12.60 2.74 -12.88
C ASN A 197 -13.89 2.50 -12.10
N THR A 198 -14.88 3.39 -12.25
CA THR A 198 -16.16 3.32 -11.53
C THR A 198 -17.03 2.12 -11.89
N GLU A 199 -16.97 1.64 -13.13
CA GLU A 199 -17.74 0.46 -13.57
C GLU A 199 -17.19 -0.82 -12.92
N ARG A 200 -15.83 -0.99 -12.92
CA ARG A 200 -15.19 -2.13 -12.26
C ARG A 200 -15.37 -2.06 -10.74
N LEU A 201 -15.28 -0.86 -10.15
CA LEU A 201 -15.53 -0.67 -8.72
C LEU A 201 -16.99 -1.00 -8.35
N SER A 202 -17.98 -0.54 -9.15
CA SER A 202 -19.39 -0.87 -8.94
C SER A 202 -19.63 -2.38 -8.94
N LYS A 203 -19.04 -3.08 -9.93
CA LYS A 203 -19.08 -4.55 -10.00
C LYS A 203 -18.48 -5.20 -8.75
N GLY A 204 -17.34 -4.71 -8.29
CA GLY A 204 -16.67 -5.23 -7.07
C GLY A 204 -17.54 -5.03 -5.82
N ILE A 205 -18.17 -3.87 -5.68
CA ILE A 205 -19.07 -3.56 -4.57
C ILE A 205 -20.29 -4.51 -4.60
N GLU A 206 -20.91 -4.70 -5.75
CA GLU A 206 -22.05 -5.61 -5.92
C GLU A 206 -21.69 -7.05 -5.60
N LEU A 207 -20.51 -7.50 -5.97
CA LEU A 207 -20.01 -8.84 -5.73
C LEU A 207 -19.45 -9.04 -4.32
N GLY A 208 -19.16 -7.98 -3.56
CA GLY A 208 -18.44 -8.05 -2.30
C GLY A 208 -16.96 -8.47 -2.48
N ALA A 209 -16.32 -7.98 -3.54
CA ALA A 209 -14.95 -8.26 -3.91
C ALA A 209 -14.01 -7.11 -3.52
N GLY A 210 -13.09 -7.36 -2.59
CA GLY A 210 -12.25 -6.34 -1.97
C GLY A 210 -12.99 -5.49 -0.93
N ASN A 211 -12.28 -4.57 -0.30
CA ASN A 211 -12.83 -3.57 0.62
C ASN A 211 -12.08 -2.23 0.56
N ALA A 212 -11.18 -2.09 -0.41
CA ALA A 212 -10.38 -0.89 -0.66
C ALA A 212 -10.03 -0.76 -2.14
N ILE A 213 -9.79 0.46 -2.60
CA ILE A 213 -9.36 0.76 -3.97
C ILE A 213 -8.07 1.59 -3.96
N LEU A 214 -7.13 1.24 -4.84
CA LEU A 214 -6.00 2.09 -5.16
C LEU A 214 -6.42 3.15 -6.18
N ILE A 215 -6.02 4.39 -5.97
CA ILE A 215 -6.42 5.55 -6.79
C ILE A 215 -5.19 6.08 -7.52
N LYS A 216 -5.20 5.95 -8.83
CA LYS A 216 -4.16 6.45 -9.73
C LYS A 216 -4.78 7.46 -10.72
N LEU A 217 -4.53 8.75 -10.50
CA LEU A 217 -5.08 9.86 -11.31
C LEU A 217 -4.89 9.67 -12.82
N ASN A 218 -3.69 9.25 -13.23
CA ASN A 218 -3.35 9.11 -14.64
C ASN A 218 -3.80 7.77 -15.26
N GLN A 219 -4.32 6.83 -14.46
CA GLN A 219 -4.85 5.56 -14.98
C GLN A 219 -6.25 5.76 -15.56
N ILE A 220 -7.12 6.50 -14.87
CA ILE A 220 -8.42 6.90 -15.38
C ILE A 220 -8.34 8.15 -16.25
N GLY A 221 -7.38 9.05 -15.98
CA GLY A 221 -7.02 10.16 -16.87
C GLY A 221 -7.73 11.49 -16.61
N SER A 222 -8.69 11.57 -15.71
CA SER A 222 -9.31 12.83 -15.31
C SER A 222 -9.50 12.94 -13.79
N VAL A 223 -9.41 14.18 -13.28
CA VAL A 223 -9.67 14.46 -11.86
C VAL A 223 -11.13 14.18 -11.52
N SER A 224 -12.09 14.52 -12.38
CA SER A 224 -13.51 14.32 -12.13
C SER A 224 -13.85 12.85 -11.91
N GLU A 225 -13.40 11.95 -12.79
CA GLU A 225 -13.62 10.50 -12.67
C GLU A 225 -12.90 9.93 -11.44
N THR A 226 -11.69 10.44 -11.12
CA THR A 226 -10.98 10.08 -9.89
C THR A 226 -11.80 10.43 -8.65
N LEU A 227 -12.38 11.64 -8.59
CA LEU A 227 -13.24 12.07 -7.48
C LEU A 227 -14.51 11.21 -7.38
N GLU A 228 -15.09 10.79 -8.50
CA GLU A 228 -16.25 9.91 -8.54
C GLU A 228 -15.91 8.52 -8.00
N ALA A 229 -14.77 7.94 -8.39
CA ALA A 229 -14.31 6.67 -7.88
C ALA A 229 -14.09 6.70 -6.36
N ILE A 230 -13.42 7.73 -5.83
CA ILE A 230 -13.21 7.91 -4.39
C ILE A 230 -14.57 8.04 -3.65
N LYS A 231 -15.48 8.86 -4.16
CA LYS A 231 -16.80 9.03 -3.55
C LYS A 231 -17.62 7.75 -3.55
N MET A 232 -17.55 6.99 -4.64
CA MET A 232 -18.23 5.68 -4.76
C MET A 232 -17.67 4.70 -3.73
N ALA A 233 -16.34 4.59 -3.62
CA ALA A 233 -15.68 3.74 -2.64
C ALA A 233 -16.13 4.09 -1.20
N HIS A 234 -16.01 5.36 -0.81
CA HIS A 234 -16.40 5.81 0.53
C HIS A 234 -17.87 5.56 0.85
N LYS A 235 -18.79 5.77 -0.11
CA LYS A 235 -20.23 5.47 0.07
C LYS A 235 -20.53 4.00 0.30
N ALA A 236 -19.70 3.13 -0.27
CA ALA A 236 -19.80 1.68 -0.10
C ALA A 236 -19.08 1.15 1.15
N GLY A 237 -18.40 2.02 1.93
CA GLY A 237 -17.61 1.62 3.08
C GLY A 237 -16.20 1.10 2.72
N TYR A 238 -15.80 1.23 1.45
CA TYR A 238 -14.43 0.95 1.03
C TYR A 238 -13.50 2.08 1.42
N THR A 239 -12.25 1.76 1.73
CA THR A 239 -11.19 2.76 1.82
C THR A 239 -10.62 3.08 0.43
N ALA A 240 -10.05 4.28 0.29
CA ALA A 240 -9.34 4.69 -0.92
C ALA A 240 -7.91 5.04 -0.54
N ILE A 241 -6.96 4.68 -1.40
CA ILE A 241 -5.52 4.94 -1.18
C ILE A 241 -5.03 5.80 -2.34
N SER A 242 -4.56 7.02 -2.06
CA SER A 242 -3.94 7.87 -3.08
C SER A 242 -2.58 7.29 -3.45
N SER A 243 -2.33 7.04 -4.73
CA SER A 243 -1.15 6.29 -5.18
C SER A 243 -0.36 7.01 -6.26
N HIS A 244 0.95 6.81 -6.23
CA HIS A 244 1.89 7.12 -7.30
C HIS A 244 1.83 6.06 -8.42
N ARG A 245 2.75 6.17 -9.36
CA ARG A 245 3.08 5.15 -10.38
C ARG A 245 4.55 4.75 -10.26
N SER A 246 4.95 3.63 -10.91
CA SER A 246 6.36 3.21 -10.99
C SER A 246 7.25 4.27 -11.64
N GLY A 247 6.79 4.92 -12.71
CA GLY A 247 7.40 6.12 -13.27
C GLY A 247 6.79 7.37 -12.66
N GLU A 248 7.59 8.24 -12.06
CA GLU A 248 7.14 9.44 -11.34
C GLU A 248 8.01 10.66 -11.62
N THR A 249 7.43 11.82 -11.31
CA THR A 249 8.08 13.13 -11.28
C THR A 249 8.05 13.72 -9.88
N ALA A 250 8.62 14.91 -9.69
CA ALA A 250 8.55 15.64 -8.42
C ALA A 250 7.20 16.34 -8.17
N ASP A 251 6.17 16.11 -9.02
CA ASP A 251 4.80 16.59 -8.79
C ASP A 251 4.22 16.03 -7.48
N THR A 252 3.47 16.86 -6.75
CA THR A 252 2.93 16.54 -5.43
C THR A 252 1.41 16.45 -5.38
N THR A 253 0.73 16.51 -6.51
CA THR A 253 -0.74 16.56 -6.60
C THR A 253 -1.41 15.44 -5.82
N ILE A 254 -0.86 14.21 -5.82
CA ILE A 254 -1.44 13.08 -5.08
C ILE A 254 -1.41 13.26 -3.56
N ALA A 255 -0.46 14.03 -3.02
CA ALA A 255 -0.42 14.37 -1.59
C ALA A 255 -1.54 15.34 -1.22
N ASP A 256 -1.74 16.39 -2.02
CA ASP A 256 -2.87 17.31 -1.87
C ASP A 256 -4.22 16.60 -2.02
N LEU A 257 -4.35 15.69 -3.01
CA LEU A 257 -5.55 14.89 -3.23
C LEU A 257 -5.89 14.02 -2.01
N ALA A 258 -4.87 13.37 -1.42
CA ALA A 258 -5.06 12.50 -0.26
C ALA A 258 -5.68 13.26 0.92
N VAL A 259 -5.19 14.48 1.21
CA VAL A 259 -5.74 15.31 2.29
C VAL A 259 -7.10 15.88 1.90
N ALA A 260 -7.24 16.37 0.65
CA ALA A 260 -8.47 16.97 0.15
C ALA A 260 -9.68 16.04 0.31
N LEU A 261 -9.52 14.79 -0.03
CA LEU A 261 -10.60 13.80 -0.05
C LEU A 261 -10.63 12.90 1.19
N ASN A 262 -9.74 13.16 2.16
CA ASN A 262 -9.62 12.34 3.36
C ASN A 262 -9.48 10.85 3.02
N THR A 263 -8.62 10.50 2.04
CA THR A 263 -8.37 9.10 1.70
C THR A 263 -7.71 8.34 2.85
N CYS A 264 -7.10 9.08 3.78
CA CYS A 264 -6.46 8.57 4.99
C CYS A 264 -5.25 7.67 4.76
N GLN A 265 -4.90 7.36 3.51
CA GLN A 265 -3.75 6.52 3.15
C GLN A 265 -3.11 7.02 1.85
N ILE A 266 -1.78 6.89 1.76
CA ILE A 266 -1.00 7.24 0.56
C ILE A 266 0.08 6.19 0.30
N LYS A 267 0.13 5.66 -0.94
CA LYS A 267 1.15 4.76 -1.43
C LYS A 267 2.05 5.53 -2.40
N THR A 268 3.27 5.89 -1.98
CA THR A 268 4.17 6.68 -2.83
C THR A 268 5.65 6.33 -2.64
N GLY A 269 5.95 5.03 -2.50
CA GLY A 269 7.30 4.50 -2.46
C GLY A 269 7.99 4.63 -1.09
N ALA A 270 9.30 4.47 -1.08
CA ALA A 270 10.15 4.57 0.10
C ALA A 270 10.51 6.04 0.43
N PRO A 271 11.09 6.32 1.62
CA PRO A 271 11.67 7.62 1.95
C PRO A 271 13.04 7.80 1.26
N SER A 272 13.08 7.55 -0.03
CA SER A 272 14.25 7.52 -0.91
C SER A 272 13.81 7.88 -2.33
N ARG A 273 14.74 8.45 -3.13
CA ARG A 273 14.51 9.05 -4.44
C ARG A 273 13.64 10.33 -4.37
N SER A 274 14.12 11.39 -5.05
CA SER A 274 13.56 12.74 -4.92
C SER A 274 12.10 12.85 -5.35
N GLU A 275 11.69 12.11 -6.37
CA GLU A 275 10.31 12.08 -6.86
C GLU A 275 9.32 11.44 -5.87
N ARG A 276 9.78 10.55 -4.98
CA ARG A 276 8.98 9.98 -3.87
C ARG A 276 8.96 10.92 -2.68
N VAL A 277 10.15 11.37 -2.27
CA VAL A 277 10.33 12.27 -1.12
C VAL A 277 9.60 13.61 -1.31
N ALA A 278 9.46 14.11 -2.54
CA ALA A 278 8.70 15.32 -2.83
C ALA A 278 7.26 15.25 -2.31
N LYS A 279 6.56 14.11 -2.52
CA LYS A 279 5.19 13.90 -2.06
C LYS A 279 5.12 13.81 -0.54
N TYR A 280 6.05 13.07 0.08
CA TYR A 280 6.12 12.99 1.53
C TYR A 280 6.42 14.36 2.17
N ASN A 281 7.28 15.19 1.56
CA ASN A 281 7.61 16.52 2.07
C ASN A 281 6.46 17.53 1.89
N GLN A 282 5.53 17.30 0.97
CA GLN A 282 4.33 18.14 0.83
C GLN A 282 3.37 17.96 2.01
N LEU A 283 3.25 16.76 2.55
CA LEU A 283 2.31 16.47 3.62
C LEU A 283 2.61 17.18 4.95
N PRO A 284 3.87 17.30 5.45
CA PRO A 284 4.16 18.16 6.61
C PRO A 284 3.87 19.64 6.38
N ARG A 285 4.01 20.15 5.13
CA ARG A 285 3.63 21.54 4.82
C ARG A 285 2.12 21.73 4.93
N ILE A 286 1.34 20.74 4.48
CA ILE A 286 -0.12 20.77 4.63
C ILE A 286 -0.49 20.63 6.11
N GLU A 287 0.18 19.72 6.87
CA GLU A 287 -0.04 19.54 8.31
C GLU A 287 0.20 20.86 9.07
N GLU A 288 1.28 21.58 8.75
CA GLU A 288 1.61 22.88 9.32
C GLU A 288 0.53 23.93 8.98
N GLN A 289 0.05 23.98 7.73
CA GLN A 289 -1.02 24.90 7.32
C GLN A 289 -2.36 24.62 8.01
N LEU A 290 -2.65 23.36 8.29
CA LEU A 290 -3.85 22.93 9.01
C LEU A 290 -3.78 23.24 10.51
N GLY A 291 -2.59 23.27 11.09
CA GLY A 291 -2.37 23.48 12.52
C GLY A 291 -3.18 22.53 13.36
N ASP A 292 -3.89 23.03 14.38
CA ASP A 292 -4.70 22.23 15.30
C ASP A 292 -5.88 21.48 14.64
N SER A 293 -6.24 21.81 13.41
CA SER A 293 -7.28 21.10 12.65
C SER A 293 -6.76 19.84 11.94
N ALA A 294 -5.44 19.64 11.88
CA ALA A 294 -4.84 18.47 11.28
C ALA A 294 -5.17 17.20 12.08
N VAL A 295 -5.57 16.16 11.39
CA VAL A 295 -5.87 14.85 12.00
C VAL A 295 -5.00 13.79 11.33
N TYR A 296 -4.18 13.09 12.13
CA TYR A 296 -3.51 11.87 11.68
C TYR A 296 -4.31 10.67 12.17
N PRO A 297 -4.95 9.90 11.29
CA PRO A 297 -5.92 8.89 11.68
C PRO A 297 -5.28 7.62 12.29
N GLY A 298 -4.00 7.34 11.99
CA GLY A 298 -3.33 6.12 12.42
C GLY A 298 -4.12 4.87 12.05
N ILE A 299 -4.32 3.98 13.02
CA ILE A 299 -5.07 2.73 12.80
C ILE A 299 -6.53 2.95 12.35
N LYS A 300 -7.11 4.12 12.64
CA LYS A 300 -8.47 4.48 12.21
C LYS A 300 -8.58 4.82 10.70
N ALA A 301 -7.46 4.79 9.97
CA ALA A 301 -7.46 4.91 8.51
C ALA A 301 -8.06 3.68 7.80
N PHE A 302 -8.20 2.57 8.53
CA PHE A 302 -8.68 1.30 7.99
C PHE A 302 -10.13 1.04 8.38
N ASN A 303 -10.83 0.30 7.52
CA ASN A 303 -12.21 -0.16 7.73
C ASN A 303 -12.29 -1.60 8.28
N VAL A 304 -11.21 -2.10 8.85
CA VAL A 304 -11.09 -3.45 9.42
C VAL A 304 -11.14 -3.41 10.96
N LYS A 305 -11.47 -4.55 11.60
CA LYS A 305 -11.67 -4.68 13.05
C LYS A 305 -10.45 -5.22 13.78
#